data_6fb02f891ad676b12ee943af8657d7c7
#
_entry.id   6fb02f891ad676b12ee943af8657d7c7
#
_cell.length_a   1.000
_cell.length_b   1.000
_cell.length_c   1.000
_cell.angle_alpha   90.00
_cell.angle_beta   90.00
_cell.angle_gamma   90.00
#
_symmetry.space_group_name_H-M   'P 1'
#
loop_
_entity.id
_entity.type
_entity.pdbx_description
1 polymer ?
#
loop_
_entity_poly.entity_id
_entity_poly.type
_entity_poly.pdbx_seq_one_letter_code
_entity_poly.pdbx_strand_id
1 'polypeptide(L)'
;IRDRVEGCDVSEESFDAKEGIVCNSPRKDVTPYCDLSLNGLTIKEAIAATKEYVKAHNLGRVKVNYRLRDAIFSRQRYWGEPFPVYYKNGMPYMIDSSKLPLELPEVAKFLPTETGEPPLGHATKWAWDVEKGEVVENNLIDNVTIFPLELNTMPGFAGSSAYYLRYMDPHLSLIHI
;
A
#
# COMPACT_ATOMS: atom_id res chain seq x y z
N ILE A 1 0.62 -11.41 -33.88
CA ILE A 1 1.02 -10.01 -34.05
C ILE A 1 1.92 -9.99 -35.27
N ARG A 2 1.49 -9.28 -36.29
CA ARG A 2 2.32 -9.13 -37.51
C ARG A 2 3.01 -7.79 -37.41
N ASP A 3 4.27 -7.87 -37.55
CA ASP A 3 5.19 -6.81 -37.34
C ASP A 3 5.17 -5.77 -38.47
N ARG A 4 5.24 -4.50 -38.16
CA ARG A 4 5.66 -3.44 -39.08
C ARG A 4 7.16 -3.16 -38.97
N VAL A 5 7.84 -3.83 -38.06
CA VAL A 5 9.29 -3.70 -37.91
C VAL A 5 9.96 -4.83 -38.68
N GLU A 6 10.62 -4.51 -39.76
CA GLU A 6 11.39 -5.51 -40.53
C GLU A 6 12.41 -6.19 -39.62
N GLY A 7 12.37 -7.51 -39.58
CA GLY A 7 13.35 -8.35 -38.91
C GLY A 7 12.98 -8.94 -37.57
N CYS A 8 11.70 -8.82 -37.12
CA CYS A 8 11.25 -9.54 -35.93
C CYS A 8 10.82 -10.95 -36.21
N ASP A 9 11.50 -11.94 -35.67
CA ASP A 9 11.12 -13.34 -35.72
C ASP A 9 10.34 -13.71 -34.46
N VAL A 10 9.04 -13.92 -34.60
CA VAL A 10 8.15 -14.31 -33.50
C VAL A 10 8.01 -15.82 -33.32
N SER A 11 8.83 -16.62 -34.03
CA SER A 11 8.81 -18.08 -33.94
C SER A 11 9.43 -18.58 -32.63
N GLU A 12 10.42 -17.88 -32.09
CA GLU A 12 11.16 -18.27 -30.90
C GLU A 12 10.98 -17.32 -29.73
N GLU A 13 10.68 -16.02 -29.97
CA GLU A 13 10.52 -15.01 -28.96
C GLU A 13 9.16 -14.31 -29.01
N SER A 14 8.64 -13.91 -27.87
CA SER A 14 7.41 -13.10 -27.79
C SER A 14 7.68 -11.66 -28.25
N PHE A 15 6.72 -11.12 -29.02
CA PHE A 15 6.79 -9.71 -29.42
C PHE A 15 6.22 -8.80 -28.32
N ASP A 16 7.09 -8.14 -27.60
CA ASP A 16 6.73 -7.31 -26.43
C ASP A 16 6.62 -5.80 -26.73
N ALA A 17 6.64 -5.42 -28.03
CA ALA A 17 6.49 -4.01 -28.39
C ALA A 17 5.09 -3.49 -28.05
N LYS A 18 5.04 -2.21 -27.68
CA LYS A 18 3.78 -1.52 -27.35
C LYS A 18 2.94 -1.12 -28.57
N GLU A 19 3.53 -1.16 -29.76
CA GLU A 19 2.92 -0.83 -31.03
C GLU A 19 2.94 -2.01 -31.97
N GLY A 20 1.87 -2.20 -32.72
CA GLY A 20 1.73 -3.29 -33.67
C GLY A 20 0.27 -3.51 -34.07
N ILE A 21 0.06 -4.30 -35.10
CA ILE A 21 -1.26 -4.70 -35.58
C ILE A 21 -1.45 -6.20 -35.30
N VAL A 22 -2.57 -6.53 -34.68
CA VAL A 22 -2.91 -7.92 -34.35
C VAL A 22 -3.27 -8.67 -35.67
N CYS A 23 -2.73 -9.86 -35.82
CA CYS A 23 -3.09 -10.77 -36.90
C CYS A 23 -3.21 -12.22 -36.38
N ASN A 24 -3.92 -13.08 -37.12
CA ASN A 24 -4.16 -14.49 -36.78
C ASN A 24 -4.80 -14.68 -35.38
N SER A 25 -5.73 -13.80 -35.02
CA SER A 25 -6.45 -13.86 -33.75
C SER A 25 -7.96 -13.56 -33.94
N PRO A 26 -8.86 -14.59 -33.84
CA PRO A 26 -8.52 -15.95 -33.52
C PRO A 26 -7.95 -16.73 -34.73
N ARG A 27 -7.23 -17.77 -34.43
CA ARG A 27 -6.90 -18.79 -35.45
C ARG A 27 -8.08 -19.73 -35.58
N LYS A 28 -8.75 -19.71 -36.73
CA LYS A 28 -9.98 -20.49 -36.97
C LYS A 28 -9.76 -22.01 -36.91
N ASP A 29 -8.53 -22.44 -37.16
CA ASP A 29 -8.11 -23.82 -37.08
C ASP A 29 -7.92 -24.35 -35.64
N VAL A 30 -7.72 -23.45 -34.68
CA VAL A 30 -7.42 -23.79 -33.27
C VAL A 30 -8.57 -23.42 -32.35
N THR A 31 -9.31 -22.34 -32.64
CA THR A 31 -10.34 -21.76 -31.75
C THR A 31 -11.67 -21.56 -32.51
N PRO A 32 -12.35 -22.63 -32.91
CA PRO A 32 -13.58 -22.52 -33.71
C PRO A 32 -14.75 -21.88 -32.97
N TYR A 33 -14.69 -21.80 -31.63
CA TYR A 33 -15.77 -21.28 -30.79
C TYR A 33 -15.62 -19.82 -30.37
N CYS A 34 -14.53 -19.15 -30.78
CA CYS A 34 -14.33 -17.74 -30.44
C CYS A 34 -14.81 -16.85 -31.59
N ASP A 35 -15.83 -16.07 -31.34
CA ASP A 35 -16.40 -15.10 -32.26
C ASP A 35 -15.72 -13.73 -32.24
N LEU A 36 -14.83 -13.49 -31.25
CA LEU A 36 -14.04 -12.28 -31.16
C LEU A 36 -12.90 -12.25 -32.17
N SER A 37 -12.96 -11.36 -33.15
CA SER A 37 -11.87 -11.13 -34.10
C SER A 37 -11.09 -9.87 -33.70
N LEU A 38 -9.79 -10.02 -33.48
CA LEU A 38 -8.87 -8.93 -33.17
C LEU A 38 -8.00 -8.53 -34.37
N ASN A 39 -8.15 -9.23 -35.52
CA ASN A 39 -7.32 -9.00 -36.68
C ASN A 39 -7.48 -7.59 -37.25
N GLY A 40 -6.35 -6.95 -37.51
CA GLY A 40 -6.30 -5.59 -38.07
C GLY A 40 -6.39 -4.48 -36.99
N LEU A 41 -6.66 -4.82 -35.74
CA LEU A 41 -6.68 -3.86 -34.65
C LEU A 41 -5.26 -3.54 -34.16
N THR A 42 -5.05 -2.32 -33.71
CA THR A 42 -3.86 -1.99 -32.92
C THR A 42 -3.89 -2.73 -31.59
N ILE A 43 -2.74 -2.90 -30.94
CA ILE A 43 -2.65 -3.54 -29.61
C ILE A 43 -3.59 -2.88 -28.60
N LYS A 44 -3.69 -1.56 -28.63
CA LYS A 44 -4.54 -0.78 -27.73
C LYS A 44 -6.04 -1.05 -27.95
N GLU A 45 -6.46 -1.07 -29.20
CA GLU A 45 -7.84 -1.41 -29.57
C GLU A 45 -8.17 -2.88 -29.27
N ALA A 46 -7.26 -3.79 -29.54
CA ALA A 46 -7.43 -5.21 -29.25
C ALA A 46 -7.59 -5.47 -27.73
N ILE A 47 -6.82 -4.78 -26.88
CA ILE A 47 -6.97 -4.86 -25.43
C ILE A 47 -8.35 -4.34 -24.99
N ALA A 48 -8.82 -3.23 -25.56
CA ALA A 48 -10.15 -2.69 -25.27
C ALA A 48 -11.27 -3.67 -25.68
N ALA A 49 -11.24 -4.16 -26.91
CA ALA A 49 -12.20 -5.12 -27.41
C ALA A 49 -12.24 -6.43 -26.58
N THR A 50 -11.07 -6.94 -26.18
CA THR A 50 -10.98 -8.14 -25.33
C THR A 50 -11.60 -7.90 -23.95
N LYS A 51 -11.37 -6.74 -23.33
CA LYS A 51 -11.97 -6.40 -22.04
C LYS A 51 -13.49 -6.35 -22.09
N GLU A 52 -14.02 -5.77 -23.15
CA GLU A 52 -15.47 -5.70 -23.37
C GLU A 52 -16.07 -7.09 -23.62
N TYR A 53 -15.41 -7.91 -24.45
CA TYR A 53 -15.82 -9.28 -24.72
C TYR A 53 -15.89 -10.12 -23.44
N VAL A 54 -14.82 -10.11 -22.63
CA VAL A 54 -14.74 -10.83 -21.36
C VAL A 54 -15.87 -10.43 -20.41
N LYS A 55 -16.17 -9.13 -20.38
CA LYS A 55 -17.24 -8.59 -19.54
C LYS A 55 -18.63 -8.97 -20.05
N ALA A 56 -18.86 -8.86 -21.36
CA ALA A 56 -20.15 -9.16 -21.99
C ALA A 56 -20.53 -10.65 -21.88
N HIS A 57 -19.55 -11.54 -21.96
CA HIS A 57 -19.75 -12.99 -21.90
C HIS A 57 -19.58 -13.59 -20.49
N ASN A 58 -19.43 -12.76 -19.44
CA ASN A 58 -19.22 -13.21 -18.05
C ASN A 58 -18.02 -14.17 -17.88
N LEU A 59 -17.00 -14.07 -18.74
CA LEU A 59 -15.80 -14.91 -18.70
C LEU A 59 -14.83 -14.47 -17.61
N GLY A 60 -15.01 -13.28 -17.05
CA GLY A 60 -14.16 -12.73 -16.00
C GLY A 60 -14.48 -11.28 -15.68
N ARG A 61 -13.60 -10.65 -14.91
CA ARG A 61 -13.71 -9.24 -14.56
C ARG A 61 -12.44 -8.47 -14.90
N VAL A 62 -12.60 -7.24 -15.36
CA VAL A 62 -11.47 -6.33 -15.52
C VAL A 62 -11.05 -5.83 -14.13
N LYS A 63 -9.79 -6.06 -13.76
CA LYS A 63 -9.20 -5.59 -12.52
C LYS A 63 -8.01 -4.68 -12.82
N VAL A 64 -7.97 -3.54 -12.17
CA VAL A 64 -6.81 -2.65 -12.20
C VAL A 64 -5.84 -3.07 -11.09
N ASN A 65 -4.64 -3.47 -11.48
CA ASN A 65 -3.58 -3.74 -10.52
C ASN A 65 -2.64 -2.52 -10.48
N TYR A 66 -2.50 -1.94 -9.31
CA TYR A 66 -1.54 -0.88 -9.09
C TYR A 66 -0.19 -1.49 -8.76
N ARG A 67 0.85 -1.00 -9.42
CA ARG A 67 2.23 -1.36 -9.12
C ARG A 67 2.93 -0.11 -8.59
N LEU A 68 3.03 -0.05 -7.28
CA LEU A 68 3.73 1.03 -6.58
C LEU A 68 5.16 0.59 -6.27
N ARG A 69 6.04 1.55 -6.17
CA ARG A 69 7.39 1.31 -5.67
C ARG A 69 7.32 1.17 -4.16
N ASP A 70 7.93 0.13 -3.62
CA ASP A 70 8.05 -0.04 -2.18
C ASP A 70 8.83 1.13 -1.57
N ALA A 71 8.35 1.62 -0.45
CA ALA A 71 8.99 2.69 0.30
C ALA A 71 8.88 2.41 1.79
N ILE A 72 9.97 2.67 2.52
CA ILE A 72 9.94 2.65 3.98
C ILE A 72 9.23 3.92 4.44
N PHE A 73 8.09 3.76 5.09
CA PHE A 73 7.26 4.86 5.56
C PHE A 73 7.58 5.26 7.01
N SER A 74 8.36 4.49 7.75
CA SER A 74 8.76 4.77 9.12
C SER A 74 10.04 5.61 9.21
N ARG A 75 10.17 6.39 10.29
CA ARG A 75 11.35 7.19 10.62
C ARG A 75 11.73 6.96 12.08
N GLN A 76 13.03 6.85 12.29
CA GLN A 76 13.66 6.71 13.61
C GLN A 76 13.87 8.10 14.22
N ARG A 77 12.78 8.83 14.44
CA ARG A 77 12.78 10.20 14.97
C ARG A 77 11.77 10.33 16.07
N TYR A 78 11.97 11.29 16.97
CA TYR A 78 10.98 11.64 17.97
C TYR A 78 9.85 12.47 17.35
N TRP A 79 10.19 13.56 16.65
CA TRP A 79 9.22 14.45 16.03
C TRP A 79 8.60 13.86 14.76
N GLY A 80 7.32 13.62 14.84
CA GLY A 80 6.48 13.07 13.77
C GLY A 80 5.21 12.48 14.35
N GLU A 81 4.26 12.12 13.51
CA GLU A 81 3.06 11.43 13.92
C GLU A 81 3.41 10.00 14.35
N PRO A 82 3.05 9.57 15.57
CA PRO A 82 3.29 8.21 16.01
C PRO A 82 2.38 7.23 15.25
N PHE A 83 2.87 6.02 15.01
CA PHE A 83 2.02 4.96 14.47
C PHE A 83 1.09 4.43 15.56
N PRO A 84 -0.22 4.38 15.33
CA PRO A 84 -1.17 3.81 16.29
C PRO A 84 -1.15 2.28 16.24
N VAL A 85 0.00 1.70 16.54
CA VAL A 85 0.28 0.27 16.43
C VAL A 85 0.93 -0.25 17.70
N TYR A 86 0.45 -1.37 18.19
CA TYR A 86 1.09 -2.14 19.26
C TYR A 86 1.46 -3.55 18.78
N TYR A 87 2.37 -4.21 19.46
CA TYR A 87 2.88 -5.51 19.07
C TYR A 87 2.46 -6.61 20.05
N LYS A 88 1.71 -7.58 19.53
CA LYS A 88 1.36 -8.80 20.26
C LYS A 88 2.05 -10.00 19.63
N ASN A 89 2.92 -10.67 20.39
CA ASN A 89 3.72 -11.80 19.89
C ASN A 89 4.52 -11.46 18.60
N GLY A 90 5.06 -10.26 18.53
CA GLY A 90 5.81 -9.76 17.35
C GLY A 90 4.95 -9.41 16.14
N MET A 91 3.63 -9.54 16.23
CA MET A 91 2.69 -9.15 15.16
C MET A 91 2.09 -7.76 15.45
N PRO A 92 2.04 -6.87 14.45
CA PRO A 92 1.47 -5.54 14.60
C PRO A 92 -0.07 -5.58 14.63
N TYR A 93 -0.66 -4.81 15.53
CA TYR A 93 -2.10 -4.59 15.64
C TYR A 93 -2.39 -3.09 15.72
N MET A 94 -3.45 -2.67 15.02
CA MET A 94 -3.88 -1.27 15.05
C MET A 94 -4.64 -0.96 16.34
N ILE A 95 -4.41 0.24 16.88
CA ILE A 95 -5.25 0.83 17.92
C ILE A 95 -6.59 1.20 17.28
N ASP A 96 -7.69 1.01 18.02
CA ASP A 96 -9.02 1.40 17.56
C ASP A 96 -9.10 2.91 17.34
N SER A 97 -9.71 3.33 16.23
CA SER A 97 -9.83 4.74 15.86
C SER A 97 -10.55 5.60 16.90
N SER A 98 -11.44 5.01 17.70
CA SER A 98 -12.13 5.69 18.79
C SER A 98 -11.22 6.08 19.97
N LYS A 99 -10.00 5.54 20.00
CA LYS A 99 -9.00 5.76 21.05
C LYS A 99 -7.88 6.72 20.61
N LEU A 100 -8.01 7.28 19.43
CA LEU A 100 -7.10 8.33 18.95
C LEU A 100 -7.55 9.72 19.47
N PRO A 101 -6.65 10.65 19.61
CA PRO A 101 -5.25 10.65 19.14
C PRO A 101 -4.29 9.89 20.06
N LEU A 102 -3.21 9.37 19.45
CA LEU A 102 -2.06 8.86 20.17
C LEU A 102 -1.02 9.99 20.28
N GLU A 103 -0.85 10.52 21.47
CA GLU A 103 0.08 11.63 21.72
C GLU A 103 1.50 11.12 21.99
N LEU A 104 2.51 11.89 21.53
CA LEU A 104 3.91 11.57 21.81
C LEU A 104 4.21 11.69 23.31
N PRO A 105 4.92 10.73 23.91
CA PRO A 105 5.30 10.77 25.31
C PRO A 105 6.45 11.75 25.54
N GLU A 106 6.61 12.23 26.74
CA GLU A 106 7.83 12.94 27.13
C GLU A 106 9.02 11.99 27.16
N VAL A 107 10.15 12.44 26.63
CA VAL A 107 11.42 11.70 26.65
C VAL A 107 12.55 12.58 27.17
N ALA A 108 13.47 11.96 27.90
CA ALA A 108 14.62 12.68 28.45
C ALA A 108 15.67 13.06 27.39
N LYS A 109 15.72 12.29 26.28
CA LYS A 109 16.69 12.48 25.19
C LYS A 109 16.03 12.23 23.84
N PHE A 110 16.38 13.06 22.84
CA PHE A 110 15.91 12.92 21.45
C PHE A 110 16.90 12.17 20.53
N LEU A 111 17.85 11.47 21.12
CA LEU A 111 18.83 10.63 20.42
C LEU A 111 18.39 9.17 20.47
N PRO A 112 18.88 8.32 19.56
CA PRO A 112 18.68 6.88 19.65
C PRO A 112 19.15 6.33 21.02
N THR A 113 18.59 5.20 21.42
CA THR A 113 19.04 4.48 22.62
C THR A 113 20.44 3.90 22.42
N GLU A 114 21.09 3.47 23.47
CA GLU A 114 22.40 2.79 23.39
C GLU A 114 22.33 1.47 22.62
N THR A 115 21.15 0.86 22.55
CA THR A 115 20.85 -0.35 21.77
C THR A 115 20.49 -0.07 20.31
N GLY A 116 20.41 1.21 19.91
CA GLY A 116 20.11 1.64 18.54
C GLY A 116 18.60 1.77 18.24
N GLU A 117 17.75 1.69 19.26
CA GLU A 117 16.32 1.93 19.10
C GLU A 117 16.01 3.42 18.85
N PRO A 118 14.88 3.74 18.21
CA PRO A 118 14.44 5.12 18.03
C PRO A 118 14.32 5.92 19.34
N PRO A 119 14.31 7.25 19.30
CA PRO A 119 14.20 8.09 20.51
C PRO A 119 13.01 7.79 21.42
N LEU A 120 11.90 7.27 20.87
CA LEU A 120 10.75 6.82 21.67
C LEU A 120 11.08 5.64 22.60
N GLY A 121 12.17 4.89 22.33
CA GLY A 121 12.69 3.87 23.26
C GLY A 121 13.16 4.41 24.61
N HIS A 122 13.38 5.74 24.74
CA HIS A 122 13.66 6.40 26.04
C HIS A 122 12.40 6.71 26.86
N ALA A 123 11.21 6.54 26.29
CA ALA A 123 9.97 6.83 26.99
C ALA A 123 9.75 5.79 28.10
N THR A 124 9.33 6.25 29.26
CA THR A 124 8.95 5.39 30.39
C THR A 124 7.49 4.94 30.28
N LYS A 125 6.67 5.75 29.61
CA LYS A 125 5.24 5.53 29.41
C LYS A 125 4.94 5.43 27.91
N TRP A 126 5.11 4.21 27.34
CA TRP A 126 4.87 3.95 25.91
C TRP A 126 4.48 2.48 25.69
N ALA A 127 3.48 2.02 26.45
CA ALA A 127 2.84 0.72 26.29
C ALA A 127 1.33 0.91 26.17
N TRP A 128 0.67 0.00 25.48
CA TRP A 128 -0.77 0.05 25.20
C TRP A 128 -1.53 -0.97 26.05
N ASP A 129 -2.45 -0.50 26.87
CA ASP A 129 -3.42 -1.35 27.58
C ASP A 129 -4.66 -1.51 26.70
N VAL A 130 -4.89 -2.74 26.19
CA VAL A 130 -6.01 -3.01 25.27
C VAL A 130 -7.37 -3.00 25.95
N GLU A 131 -7.42 -3.28 27.26
CA GLU A 131 -8.67 -3.31 28.02
C GLU A 131 -9.14 -1.89 28.35
N LYS A 132 -8.22 -1.04 28.80
CA LYS A 132 -8.52 0.35 29.14
C LYS A 132 -8.55 1.26 27.91
N GLY A 133 -7.75 0.91 26.88
CA GLY A 133 -7.59 1.71 25.67
C GLY A 133 -6.82 3.01 25.95
N GLU A 134 -5.73 2.91 26.70
CA GLU A 134 -4.87 4.04 27.08
C GLU A 134 -3.39 3.64 27.08
N VAL A 135 -2.51 4.67 26.99
CA VAL A 135 -1.07 4.50 27.11
C VAL A 135 -0.67 4.40 28.58
N VAL A 136 0.09 3.38 28.91
CA VAL A 136 0.55 3.07 30.28
C VAL A 136 2.07 2.96 30.37
N GLU A 137 2.58 2.78 31.59
CA GLU A 137 4.01 2.60 31.87
C GLU A 137 4.54 1.31 31.24
N ASN A 138 5.77 1.35 30.71
CA ASN A 138 6.42 0.20 30.05
C ASN A 138 6.69 -0.96 31.00
N ASN A 139 6.86 -0.68 32.30
CA ASN A 139 7.08 -1.72 33.32
C ASN A 139 5.84 -2.61 33.56
N LEU A 140 4.68 -2.22 33.04
CA LEU A 140 3.43 -2.98 33.11
C LEU A 140 3.24 -3.94 31.94
N ILE A 141 4.13 -3.96 30.96
CA ILE A 141 4.01 -4.86 29.80
C ILE A 141 4.02 -6.32 30.27
N ASP A 142 2.90 -7.01 30.04
CA ASP A 142 2.68 -8.41 30.40
C ASP A 142 2.55 -9.31 29.14
N ASN A 143 2.46 -8.73 27.95
CA ASN A 143 2.20 -9.40 26.66
C ASN A 143 0.89 -10.22 26.63
N VAL A 144 -0.05 -9.93 27.53
CA VAL A 144 -1.40 -10.51 27.59
C VAL A 144 -2.45 -9.44 27.35
N THR A 145 -2.41 -8.36 28.13
CA THR A 145 -3.31 -7.20 28.06
C THR A 145 -2.57 -5.88 27.78
N ILE A 146 -1.28 -5.81 28.11
CA ILE A 146 -0.44 -4.63 27.93
C ILE A 146 0.73 -4.96 27.01
N PHE A 147 0.83 -4.22 25.92
CA PHE A 147 1.74 -4.50 24.82
C PHE A 147 2.63 -3.30 24.49
N PRO A 148 3.86 -3.51 23.96
CA PRO A 148 4.71 -2.42 23.51
C PRO A 148 4.12 -1.72 22.29
N LEU A 149 4.22 -0.39 22.26
CA LEU A 149 3.87 0.44 21.11
C LEU A 149 5.03 0.53 20.10
N GLU A 150 4.70 0.89 18.86
CA GLU A 150 5.67 1.17 17.81
C GLU A 150 6.56 2.38 18.21
N LEU A 151 7.88 2.23 18.02
CA LEU A 151 8.87 3.24 18.40
C LEU A 151 9.20 4.21 17.25
N ASN A 152 8.85 3.86 16.02
CA ASN A 152 9.04 4.73 14.86
C ASN A 152 7.91 5.75 14.75
N THR A 153 8.18 6.83 14.05
CA THR A 153 7.17 7.83 13.66
C THR A 153 6.97 7.84 12.15
N MET A 154 5.86 8.40 11.70
CA MET A 154 5.61 8.65 10.29
C MET A 154 6.60 9.71 9.77
N PRO A 155 6.85 9.78 8.44
CA PRO A 155 7.64 10.86 7.86
C PRO A 155 7.06 12.23 8.22
N GLY A 156 7.91 13.24 8.39
CA GLY A 156 7.49 14.59 8.75
C GLY A 156 6.50 15.24 7.77
N PHE A 157 6.37 14.71 6.55
CA PHE A 157 5.37 15.16 5.59
C PHE A 157 4.00 14.44 5.72
N ALA A 158 3.85 13.46 6.60
CA ALA A 158 2.59 12.72 6.74
C ALA A 158 1.45 13.66 7.15
N GLY A 159 1.63 14.41 8.22
CA GLY A 159 0.65 15.41 8.66
C GLY A 159 0.43 16.52 7.63
N SER A 160 1.51 17.04 7.02
CA SER A 160 1.37 18.07 5.98
C SER A 160 0.71 17.54 4.70
N SER A 161 0.84 16.26 4.39
CA SER A 161 0.12 15.65 3.24
C SER A 161 -1.39 15.53 3.50
N ALA A 162 -1.81 15.37 4.74
CA ALA A 162 -3.22 15.34 5.14
C ALA A 162 -3.92 16.71 5.04
N TYR A 163 -3.19 17.78 4.86
CA TYR A 163 -3.63 19.15 4.70
C TYR A 163 -4.67 19.36 3.57
N TYR A 164 -4.62 18.58 2.48
CA TYR A 164 -5.67 18.59 1.45
C TYR A 164 -7.05 18.25 2.02
N LEU A 165 -7.12 17.27 2.90
CA LEU A 165 -8.37 16.86 3.53
C LEU A 165 -8.94 17.95 4.42
N ARG A 166 -8.06 18.72 5.07
CA ARG A 166 -8.46 19.83 5.92
C ARG A 166 -9.10 21.00 5.14
N TYR A 167 -8.69 21.23 3.90
CA TYR A 167 -9.36 22.20 3.06
C TYR A 167 -10.77 21.77 2.63
N MET A 168 -11.01 20.46 2.55
CA MET A 168 -12.32 19.91 2.23
C MET A 168 -13.26 19.94 3.44
N ASP A 169 -12.69 19.81 4.64
CA ASP A 169 -13.42 19.91 5.92
C ASP A 169 -12.59 20.71 6.92
N PRO A 170 -12.82 22.03 7.05
CA PRO A 170 -12.05 22.89 7.95
C PRO A 170 -12.29 22.58 9.43
N HIS A 171 -13.34 21.83 9.76
CA HIS A 171 -13.65 21.41 11.12
C HIS A 171 -12.97 20.09 11.50
N LEU A 172 -12.45 19.35 10.52
CA LEU A 172 -11.69 18.14 10.77
C LEU A 172 -10.37 18.47 11.45
N SER A 173 -10.18 17.99 12.65
CA SER A 173 -8.91 18.16 13.36
C SER A 173 -7.94 17.04 12.96
N LEU A 174 -7.02 17.35 12.06
CA LEU A 174 -5.95 16.43 11.63
C LEU A 174 -4.79 16.34 12.64
N ILE A 175 -4.82 17.16 13.69
CA ILE A 175 -3.86 17.07 14.81
C ILE A 175 -4.11 15.78 15.62
N HIS A 176 -5.22 15.12 15.38
CA HIS A 176 -5.68 13.96 16.12
C HIS A 176 -5.74 12.67 15.27
N ILE A 177 -5.01 12.63 14.14
CA ILE A 177 -4.82 11.41 13.36
C ILE A 177 -3.59 10.67 13.83
#